data_a9517d8dfdcdba39104eda3c61cd2195
#
_entry.id   a9517d8dfdcdba39104eda3c61cd2195
#
_cell.length_a   1.000
_cell.length_b   1.000
_cell.length_c   1.000
_cell.angle_alpha   90.00
_cell.angle_beta   90.00
_cell.angle_gamma   90.00
#
_symmetry.space_group_name_H-M   'P 1'
#
loop_
_entity.id
_entity.type
_entity.pdbx_description
1 polymer ?
#
loop_
_entity_poly.entity_id
_entity_poly.type
_entity_poly.pdbx_seq_one_letter_code
_entity_poly.pdbx_strand_id
1 'polypeptide(L)'
;MNNCLKIFITSFLIAYSYSVFSNTEENAKQFGSLPDVSNVLISPNGKYVGVQQKTEETIIVKIIDLEKAQLLSVHDFGRKGQITDFFWATNERLVFTVARDFGRTTELYNAGQLVAADIDGKRTKLIAGYGSASDTRQGKMNKAKTDPDRPAVIVHRLPNDQNNILVSFYDNAGYNELSKLNIKTGKVKYITRSPVVFPGWIFDSEGDLMGVGSSSRENAQEIFLYKPNLPAGSLDSRECPSKANCYIPPVREDNKTPGWVFFKDYEFGTGGMSIEGFSSNGKMLVTEYMSSDRSGLYEYDLKSNSYELLFRDPKVDLMVVKDKKVIVI
;
A
#
# COMPACT_ATOMS: atom_id res chain seq x y z
N MET A 1 -68.68 30.96 1.05
CA MET A 1 -67.57 30.39 1.84
C MET A 1 -66.29 31.03 1.36
N ASN A 2 -65.74 31.78 2.22
CA ASN A 2 -65.21 33.11 2.06
C ASN A 2 -63.75 33.11 1.50
N ASN A 3 -63.46 34.11 0.67
CA ASN A 3 -62.16 34.38 0.09
C ASN A 3 -61.02 34.47 1.14
N CYS A 4 -61.30 34.86 2.38
CA CYS A 4 -60.36 34.86 3.50
C CYS A 4 -59.88 33.48 3.90
N LEU A 5 -60.71 32.44 3.85
CA LEU A 5 -60.33 31.07 4.19
C LEU A 5 -59.41 30.45 3.12
N LYS A 6 -59.62 30.81 1.85
CA LYS A 6 -58.72 30.36 0.75
C LYS A 6 -57.35 31.02 0.84
N ILE A 7 -57.28 32.31 1.21
CA ILE A 7 -56.00 33.02 1.40
C ILE A 7 -55.22 32.42 2.58
N PHE A 8 -55.90 32.04 3.68
CA PHE A 8 -55.24 31.44 4.85
C PHE A 8 -54.69 30.04 4.55
N ILE A 9 -55.40 29.25 3.79
CA ILE A 9 -54.96 27.90 3.39
C ILE A 9 -53.78 27.98 2.41
N THR A 10 -53.81 28.94 1.46
CA THR A 10 -52.73 29.12 0.50
C THR A 10 -51.46 29.65 1.18
N SER A 11 -51.56 30.57 2.13
CA SER A 11 -50.45 31.09 2.92
C SER A 11 -49.85 30.02 3.83
N PHE A 12 -50.64 29.09 4.38
CA PHE A 12 -50.16 28.00 5.21
C PHE A 12 -49.44 26.91 4.39
N LEU A 13 -49.90 26.65 3.17
CA LEU A 13 -49.22 25.72 2.23
C LEU A 13 -47.89 26.28 1.71
N ILE A 14 -47.77 27.58 1.49
CA ILE A 14 -46.52 28.23 1.08
C ILE A 14 -45.52 28.25 2.24
N ALA A 15 -45.98 28.47 3.48
CA ALA A 15 -45.10 28.45 4.66
C ALA A 15 -44.54 27.05 4.95
N TYR A 16 -45.32 25.98 4.65
CA TYR A 16 -44.87 24.58 4.81
C TYR A 16 -43.84 24.16 3.75
N SER A 17 -43.84 24.81 2.57
CA SER A 17 -42.87 24.51 1.49
C SER A 17 -41.48 25.04 1.78
N TYR A 18 -41.31 26.04 2.61
CA TYR A 18 -39.99 26.58 2.96
C TYR A 18 -39.25 25.81 4.04
N SER A 19 -39.94 24.95 4.80
CA SER A 19 -39.29 24.17 5.86
C SER A 19 -38.63 22.86 5.34
N VAL A 20 -38.89 22.47 4.09
CA VAL A 20 -38.32 21.23 3.52
C VAL A 20 -36.94 21.46 2.85
N PHE A 21 -36.61 22.71 2.54
CA PHE A 21 -35.34 23.06 1.86
C PHE A 21 -34.15 23.32 2.81
N SER A 22 -34.40 23.40 4.12
CA SER A 22 -33.39 23.80 5.10
C SER A 22 -32.33 22.72 5.42
N ASN A 23 -32.58 21.45 5.12
CA ASN A 23 -31.67 20.36 5.52
C ASN A 23 -30.76 19.80 4.40
N THR A 24 -30.92 20.27 3.16
CA THR A 24 -30.17 19.69 2.02
C THR A 24 -28.70 20.07 2.04
N GLU A 25 -28.37 21.28 2.46
CA GLU A 25 -26.97 21.73 2.51
C GLU A 25 -26.22 21.10 3.69
N GLU A 26 -26.88 20.98 4.84
CA GLU A 26 -26.30 20.34 6.03
C GLU A 26 -26.14 18.83 5.82
N ASN A 27 -27.13 18.18 5.22
CA ASN A 27 -27.04 16.78 4.82
C ASN A 27 -25.94 16.57 3.75
N ALA A 28 -25.84 17.46 2.75
CA ALA A 28 -24.79 17.38 1.74
C ALA A 28 -23.38 17.56 2.36
N LYS A 29 -23.22 18.45 3.33
CA LYS A 29 -21.97 18.59 4.09
C LYS A 29 -21.68 17.36 4.93
N GLN A 30 -22.67 16.78 5.57
CA GLN A 30 -22.52 15.57 6.39
C GLN A 30 -22.16 14.34 5.55
N PHE A 31 -22.78 14.15 4.39
CA PHE A 31 -22.45 13.07 3.47
C PHE A 31 -21.14 13.29 2.70
N GLY A 32 -20.76 14.54 2.46
CA GLY A 32 -19.51 14.92 1.80
C GLY A 32 -18.32 15.05 2.74
N SER A 33 -18.52 14.98 4.05
CA SER A 33 -17.41 15.03 5.01
C SER A 33 -16.71 13.69 5.13
N LEU A 34 -15.37 13.72 5.14
CA LEU A 34 -14.59 12.54 5.49
C LEU A 34 -14.83 12.20 6.96
N PRO A 35 -14.87 10.90 7.32
CA PRO A 35 -15.03 10.49 8.71
C PRO A 35 -13.89 11.04 9.58
N ASP A 36 -14.21 11.45 10.81
CA ASP A 36 -13.20 11.94 11.76
C ASP A 36 -12.18 10.88 12.12
N VAL A 37 -12.58 9.61 12.13
CA VAL A 37 -11.72 8.44 12.37
C VAL A 37 -11.63 7.65 11.08
N SER A 38 -10.43 7.51 10.54
CA SER A 38 -10.18 6.84 9.26
C SER A 38 -9.52 5.48 9.38
N ASN A 39 -8.75 5.24 10.44
CA ASN A 39 -8.05 3.97 10.63
C ASN A 39 -7.88 3.66 12.13
N VAL A 40 -8.11 2.39 12.51
CA VAL A 40 -7.95 1.90 13.88
C VAL A 40 -7.21 0.57 13.85
N LEU A 41 -6.02 0.52 14.47
CA LEU A 41 -5.16 -0.66 14.47
C LEU A 41 -4.76 -1.04 15.90
N ILE A 42 -4.91 -2.31 16.23
CA ILE A 42 -4.47 -2.88 17.51
C ILE A 42 -3.00 -3.31 17.37
N SER A 43 -2.20 -3.07 18.43
CA SER A 43 -0.81 -3.54 18.48
C SER A 43 -0.73 -5.07 18.43
N PRO A 44 0.37 -5.67 17.95
CA PRO A 44 0.49 -7.14 17.83
C PRO A 44 0.24 -7.90 19.13
N ASN A 45 0.57 -7.30 20.29
CA ASN A 45 0.33 -7.89 21.63
C ASN A 45 -1.05 -7.58 22.22
N GLY A 46 -1.91 -6.83 21.49
CA GLY A 46 -3.25 -6.48 21.94
C GLY A 46 -3.34 -5.44 23.07
N LYS A 47 -2.22 -4.83 23.50
CA LYS A 47 -2.21 -3.90 24.65
C LYS A 47 -2.54 -2.46 24.29
N TYR A 48 -2.28 -2.06 23.04
CA TYR A 48 -2.44 -0.70 22.59
C TYR A 48 -3.31 -0.64 21.35
N VAL A 49 -4.01 0.48 21.17
CA VAL A 49 -4.69 0.80 19.93
C VAL A 49 -4.21 2.13 19.39
N GLY A 50 -3.93 2.17 18.10
CA GLY A 50 -3.65 3.39 17.34
C GLY A 50 -4.92 3.83 16.61
N VAL A 51 -5.30 5.08 16.76
CA VAL A 51 -6.49 5.68 16.13
C VAL A 51 -6.06 6.87 15.28
N GLN A 52 -6.24 6.78 13.97
CA GLN A 52 -6.01 7.88 13.04
C GLN A 52 -7.25 8.76 13.01
N GLN A 53 -7.06 10.03 13.33
CA GLN A 53 -8.15 10.99 13.44
C GLN A 53 -7.83 12.26 12.67
N LYS A 54 -8.81 12.76 11.92
CA LYS A 54 -8.79 14.08 11.30
C LYS A 54 -9.13 15.13 12.35
N THR A 55 -8.35 16.19 12.38
CA THR A 55 -8.63 17.42 13.13
C THR A 55 -8.93 18.55 12.14
N GLU A 56 -9.25 19.73 12.63
CA GLU A 56 -9.45 20.90 11.74
C GLU A 56 -8.21 21.24 10.91
N GLU A 57 -7.01 20.97 11.41
CA GLU A 57 -5.76 21.39 10.76
C GLU A 57 -4.93 20.23 10.22
N THR A 58 -4.98 19.05 10.85
CA THR A 58 -4.06 17.94 10.56
C THR A 58 -4.73 16.58 10.73
N ILE A 59 -4.04 15.55 10.27
CA ILE A 59 -4.37 14.15 10.58
C ILE A 59 -3.36 13.66 11.61
N ILE A 60 -3.85 13.22 12.74
CA ILE A 60 -3.06 12.75 13.88
C ILE A 60 -3.28 11.25 14.12
N VAL A 61 -2.36 10.61 14.84
CA VAL A 61 -2.55 9.26 15.39
C VAL A 61 -2.45 9.29 16.89
N LYS A 62 -3.52 8.88 17.57
CA LYS A 62 -3.59 8.72 19.02
C LYS A 62 -3.23 7.30 19.40
N ILE A 63 -2.37 7.11 20.39
CA ILE A 63 -2.07 5.81 20.98
C ILE A 63 -2.73 5.71 22.35
N ILE A 64 -3.55 4.68 22.52
CA ILE A 64 -4.32 4.44 23.72
C ILE A 64 -3.87 3.11 24.35
N ASP A 65 -3.58 3.13 25.63
CA ASP A 65 -3.36 1.93 26.44
C ASP A 65 -4.72 1.32 26.78
N LEU A 66 -5.00 0.13 26.26
CA LEU A 66 -6.30 -0.54 26.39
C LEU A 66 -6.55 -1.05 27.82
N GLU A 67 -5.50 -1.44 28.54
CA GLU A 67 -5.64 -1.93 29.92
C GLU A 67 -5.99 -0.80 30.88
N LYS A 68 -5.37 0.37 30.71
CA LYS A 68 -5.57 1.55 31.55
C LYS A 68 -6.67 2.47 31.03
N ALA A 69 -7.19 2.22 29.83
CA ALA A 69 -8.11 3.12 29.12
C ALA A 69 -7.59 4.57 29.07
N GLN A 70 -6.29 4.77 28.85
CA GLN A 70 -5.65 6.08 28.88
C GLN A 70 -4.95 6.41 27.58
N LEU A 71 -5.02 7.69 27.20
CA LEU A 71 -4.22 8.24 26.10
C LEU A 71 -2.73 8.22 26.49
N LEU A 72 -1.92 7.51 25.73
CA LEU A 72 -0.48 7.40 25.95
C LEU A 72 0.29 8.51 25.22
N SER A 73 -0.04 8.73 23.96
CA SER A 73 0.62 9.74 23.13
C SER A 73 -0.26 10.20 21.96
N VAL A 74 0.14 11.31 21.34
CA VAL A 74 -0.40 11.81 20.07
C VAL A 74 0.75 12.05 19.11
N HIS A 75 0.69 11.44 17.94
CA HIS A 75 1.62 11.69 16.85
C HIS A 75 1.00 12.71 15.89
N ASP A 76 1.66 13.85 15.74
CA ASP A 76 1.26 14.95 14.85
C ASP A 76 2.52 15.50 14.16
N PHE A 77 2.52 15.49 12.82
CA PHE A 77 3.65 15.99 12.01
C PHE A 77 3.35 17.37 11.40
N GLY A 78 2.25 18.00 11.86
CA GLY A 78 1.85 19.36 11.49
C GLY A 78 1.15 19.46 10.13
N ARG A 79 0.72 20.69 9.79
CA ARG A 79 -0.08 20.96 8.58
C ARG A 79 0.62 20.55 7.28
N LYS A 80 1.95 20.66 7.22
CA LYS A 80 2.73 20.34 6.02
C LYS A 80 3.10 18.86 5.89
N GLY A 81 2.89 18.06 6.94
CA GLY A 81 3.24 16.66 6.97
C GLY A 81 2.11 15.80 7.53
N GLN A 82 1.08 15.53 6.72
CA GLN A 82 -0.10 14.83 7.18
C GLN A 82 0.07 13.31 7.14
N ILE A 83 -0.35 12.63 8.19
CA ILE A 83 -0.32 11.17 8.26
C ILE A 83 -1.39 10.61 7.35
N THR A 84 -1.00 9.86 6.31
CA THR A 84 -1.94 9.20 5.39
C THR A 84 -2.22 7.75 5.76
N ASP A 85 -1.25 7.09 6.39
CA ASP A 85 -1.39 5.72 6.89
C ASP A 85 -0.40 5.48 8.01
N PHE A 86 -0.66 4.46 8.84
CA PHE A 86 0.28 3.98 9.84
C PHE A 86 0.13 2.49 10.07
N PHE A 87 1.15 1.86 10.63
CA PHE A 87 1.07 0.48 11.10
C PHE A 87 2.00 0.21 12.29
N TRP A 88 1.70 -0.85 13.00
CA TRP A 88 2.54 -1.37 14.06
C TRP A 88 3.69 -2.19 13.46
N ALA A 89 4.90 -1.67 13.53
CA ALA A 89 6.10 -2.40 13.13
C ALA A 89 6.56 -3.35 14.24
N THR A 90 6.32 -2.98 15.50
CA THR A 90 6.51 -3.83 16.69
C THR A 90 5.41 -3.50 17.72
N ASN A 91 5.43 -4.14 18.87
CA ASN A 91 4.53 -3.81 19.99
C ASN A 91 4.68 -2.37 20.48
N GLU A 92 5.83 -1.74 20.26
CA GLU A 92 6.19 -0.45 20.86
C GLU A 92 6.64 0.58 19.80
N ARG A 93 6.61 0.23 18.52
CA ARG A 93 7.07 1.12 17.46
C ARG A 93 6.13 1.12 16.26
N LEU A 94 5.84 2.31 15.78
CA LEU A 94 5.00 2.56 14.62
C LEU A 94 5.83 3.10 13.45
N VAL A 95 5.33 2.86 12.25
CA VAL A 95 5.78 3.52 11.02
C VAL A 95 4.59 4.23 10.41
N PHE A 96 4.81 5.48 10.01
CA PHE A 96 3.83 6.38 9.42
C PHE A 96 4.22 6.70 7.99
N THR A 97 3.26 6.66 7.09
CA THR A 97 3.37 7.26 5.76
C THR A 97 2.87 8.70 5.85
N VAL A 98 3.69 9.63 5.35
CA VAL A 98 3.41 11.06 5.47
C VAL A 98 3.31 11.69 4.09
N ALA A 99 2.18 12.35 3.84
CA ALA A 99 1.98 13.18 2.65
C ALA A 99 2.30 14.65 2.95
N ARG A 100 2.73 15.37 1.92
CA ARG A 100 3.02 16.80 2.02
C ARG A 100 1.97 17.64 1.32
N ASP A 101 1.62 18.74 1.98
CA ASP A 101 0.94 19.86 1.37
C ASP A 101 2.00 20.82 0.83
N PHE A 102 2.07 20.98 -0.49
CA PHE A 102 2.95 21.95 -1.16
C PHE A 102 2.30 23.32 -1.31
N GLY A 103 1.08 23.52 -0.78
CA GLY A 103 0.38 24.82 -0.79
C GLY A 103 -0.07 25.30 -2.17
N ARG A 104 0.04 24.50 -3.21
CA ARG A 104 -0.36 24.83 -4.59
C ARG A 104 -1.56 24.03 -5.09
N THR A 105 -1.91 22.97 -4.39
CA THR A 105 -3.04 22.08 -4.70
C THR A 105 -3.82 21.79 -3.43
N THR A 106 -5.10 21.51 -3.57
CA THR A 106 -5.96 21.06 -2.46
C THR A 106 -5.71 19.62 -2.07
N GLU A 107 -4.88 18.90 -2.85
CA GLU A 107 -4.59 17.49 -2.64
C GLU A 107 -3.24 17.29 -1.93
N LEU A 108 -3.22 16.36 -1.01
CA LEU A 108 -2.01 15.91 -0.33
C LEU A 108 -1.19 15.04 -1.27
N TYR A 109 0.06 15.39 -1.47
CA TYR A 109 0.98 14.62 -2.29
C TYR A 109 1.76 13.63 -1.43
N ASN A 110 1.64 12.33 -1.72
CA ASN A 110 2.48 11.31 -1.10
C ASN A 110 3.90 11.41 -1.67
N ALA A 111 4.78 12.10 -0.94
CA ALA A 111 6.18 12.27 -1.31
C ALA A 111 7.07 11.08 -0.89
N GLY A 112 6.48 9.94 -0.54
CA GLY A 112 7.22 8.75 -0.10
C GLY A 112 8.02 8.98 1.19
N GLN A 113 7.50 9.82 2.08
CA GLN A 113 8.12 10.04 3.39
C GLN A 113 7.65 8.98 4.37
N LEU A 114 8.61 8.34 5.03
CA LEU A 114 8.35 7.37 6.10
C LEU A 114 8.95 7.88 7.40
N VAL A 115 8.14 7.95 8.42
CA VAL A 115 8.51 8.34 9.78
C VAL A 115 8.31 7.17 10.71
N ALA A 116 9.27 6.87 11.57
CA ALA A 116 9.10 5.87 12.62
C ALA A 116 9.18 6.54 14.00
N ALA A 117 8.31 6.13 14.91
CA ALA A 117 8.28 6.61 16.29
C ALA A 117 7.88 5.53 17.27
N ASP A 118 8.27 5.68 18.53
CA ASP A 118 7.80 4.81 19.59
C ASP A 118 6.40 5.22 20.07
N ILE A 119 5.71 4.31 20.73
CA ILE A 119 4.35 4.52 21.25
C ILE A 119 4.24 5.72 22.19
N ASP A 120 5.32 6.13 22.86
CA ASP A 120 5.36 7.30 23.75
C ASP A 120 5.73 8.60 23.02
N GLY A 121 5.80 8.57 21.68
CA GLY A 121 6.20 9.71 20.84
C GLY A 121 7.69 10.00 20.79
N LYS A 122 8.51 9.25 21.57
CA LYS A 122 9.96 9.41 21.53
C LYS A 122 10.59 8.72 20.33
N ARG A 123 11.88 8.95 20.12
CA ARG A 123 12.68 8.40 19.03
C ARG A 123 12.01 8.55 17.65
N THR A 124 11.24 9.64 17.48
CA THR A 124 10.64 9.99 16.21
C THR A 124 11.73 10.33 15.19
N LYS A 125 11.70 9.68 14.03
CA LYS A 125 12.72 9.79 13.01
C LYS A 125 12.16 9.67 11.61
N LEU A 126 12.59 10.56 10.71
CA LEU A 126 12.40 10.38 9.28
C LEU A 126 13.35 9.28 8.81
N ILE A 127 12.83 8.14 8.38
CA ILE A 127 13.61 6.96 7.99
C ILE A 127 13.76 6.82 6.48
N ALA A 128 12.89 7.43 5.67
CA ALA A 128 13.02 7.53 4.21
C ALA A 128 12.27 8.74 3.65
N GLY A 129 12.64 9.20 2.47
CA GLY A 129 11.99 10.28 1.71
C GLY A 129 12.61 11.66 1.91
N TYR A 130 12.26 12.59 1.01
CA TYR A 130 12.70 13.97 1.07
C TYR A 130 12.17 14.66 2.32
N GLY A 131 13.00 15.35 3.07
CA GLY A 131 12.51 16.11 4.18
C GLY A 131 13.54 17.01 4.85
N SER A 132 13.15 18.25 5.12
CA SER A 132 13.77 19.01 6.19
C SER A 132 13.13 18.59 7.51
N ALA A 133 13.95 18.29 8.49
CA ALA A 133 13.54 17.95 9.85
C ALA A 133 12.82 19.11 10.59
N SER A 134 12.50 20.20 9.91
CA SER A 134 12.09 21.46 10.54
C SER A 134 10.60 21.66 10.70
N ASP A 135 9.76 20.77 10.21
CA ASP A 135 8.33 21.07 10.03
C ASP A 135 7.38 20.25 10.93
N THR A 136 7.82 19.83 12.11
CA THR A 136 6.91 19.16 13.06
C THR A 136 6.59 20.04 14.25
N ARG A 137 5.32 20.04 14.70
CA ARG A 137 4.91 20.69 15.96
C ARG A 137 5.62 20.12 17.20
N GLN A 138 6.17 18.91 17.09
CA GLN A 138 6.87 18.22 18.18
C GLN A 138 8.39 18.50 18.23
N GLY A 139 8.89 19.43 17.43
CA GLY A 139 10.31 19.78 17.38
C GLY A 139 11.06 19.14 16.21
N LYS A 140 12.40 19.33 16.18
CA LYS A 140 13.24 18.85 15.08
C LYS A 140 13.21 17.33 15.00
N MET A 141 12.66 16.79 13.92
CA MET A 141 12.74 15.38 13.61
C MET A 141 14.16 15.04 13.18
N ASN A 142 14.79 14.09 13.85
CA ASN A 142 16.12 13.64 13.48
C ASN A 142 16.04 12.85 12.17
N LYS A 143 16.83 13.28 11.17
CA LYS A 143 17.00 12.53 9.93
C LYS A 143 18.01 11.38 10.14
N ALA A 144 17.75 10.23 9.54
CA ALA A 144 18.71 9.15 9.51
C ALA A 144 19.98 9.56 8.73
N LYS A 145 21.16 9.30 9.27
CA LYS A 145 22.43 9.71 8.65
C LYS A 145 22.76 8.98 7.34
N THR A 146 22.05 7.91 7.03
CA THR A 146 22.41 6.98 5.93
C THR A 146 21.30 6.87 4.88
N ASP A 147 20.35 7.78 4.88
CA ASP A 147 19.22 7.67 4.01
C ASP A 147 19.42 8.41 2.70
N PRO A 148 19.13 7.77 1.58
CA PRO A 148 18.94 8.48 0.34
C PRO A 148 17.70 9.39 0.46
N ASP A 149 17.87 10.67 0.11
CA ASP A 149 16.78 11.62 -0.08
C ASP A 149 15.91 11.18 -1.27
N ARG A 150 15.28 9.99 -1.14
CA ARG A 150 14.45 9.37 -2.17
C ARG A 150 13.08 8.99 -1.62
N PRO A 151 12.00 9.16 -2.40
CA PRO A 151 10.69 8.63 -2.06
C PRO A 151 10.75 7.12 -1.89
N ALA A 152 10.13 6.62 -0.82
CA ALA A 152 10.02 5.20 -0.53
C ALA A 152 8.55 4.77 -0.46
N VAL A 153 8.25 3.61 -1.03
CA VAL A 153 6.95 2.94 -0.91
C VAL A 153 7.17 1.67 -0.11
N ILE A 154 6.35 1.45 0.92
CA ILE A 154 6.37 0.21 1.68
C ILE A 154 5.74 -0.87 0.83
N VAL A 155 6.48 -1.96 0.59
CA VAL A 155 6.01 -3.08 -0.23
C VAL A 155 5.77 -4.35 0.57
N HIS A 156 6.41 -4.49 1.75
CA HIS A 156 6.13 -5.57 2.69
C HIS A 156 6.54 -5.19 4.11
N ARG A 157 5.71 -5.51 5.10
CA ARG A 157 5.90 -5.09 6.50
C ARG A 157 6.82 -6.00 7.31
N LEU A 158 7.17 -7.18 6.80
CA LEU A 158 8.00 -8.19 7.46
C LEU A 158 7.55 -8.48 8.90
N PRO A 159 6.40 -9.11 9.13
CA PRO A 159 5.81 -9.26 10.47
C PRO A 159 6.72 -10.00 11.45
N ASN A 160 7.63 -10.83 10.96
CA ASN A 160 8.59 -11.60 11.77
C ASN A 160 9.94 -10.88 11.95
N ASP A 161 10.17 -9.71 11.32
CA ASP A 161 11.39 -8.91 11.47
C ASP A 161 11.08 -7.61 12.23
N GLN A 162 11.38 -7.58 13.51
CA GLN A 162 11.12 -6.42 14.38
C GLN A 162 11.99 -5.18 14.10
N ASN A 163 12.93 -5.27 13.18
CA ASN A 163 13.86 -4.18 12.91
C ASN A 163 13.74 -3.60 11.51
N ASN A 164 13.14 -4.31 10.58
CA ASN A 164 13.16 -3.92 9.19
C ASN A 164 11.79 -4.05 8.52
N ILE A 165 11.63 -3.32 7.42
CA ILE A 165 10.54 -3.43 6.45
C ILE A 165 11.14 -3.48 5.05
N LEU A 166 10.39 -3.96 4.06
CA LEU A 166 10.77 -3.85 2.66
C LEU A 166 10.17 -2.60 2.04
N VAL A 167 11.02 -1.85 1.36
CA VAL A 167 10.65 -0.63 0.66
C VAL A 167 11.12 -0.67 -0.77
N SER A 168 10.35 -0.03 -1.63
CA SER A 168 10.68 0.19 -3.02
C SER A 168 11.06 1.66 -3.22
N PHE A 169 12.22 1.92 -3.81
CA PHE A 169 12.67 3.26 -4.19
C PHE A 169 12.59 3.41 -5.70
N TYR A 170 12.02 4.50 -6.17
CA TYR A 170 12.02 4.84 -7.58
C TYR A 170 13.39 5.37 -8.00
N ASP A 171 13.87 4.94 -9.14
CA ASP A 171 14.97 5.60 -9.83
C ASP A 171 14.45 6.59 -10.89
N ASN A 172 15.39 7.38 -11.45
CA ASN A 172 15.03 8.41 -12.45
C ASN A 172 14.54 7.84 -13.79
N ALA A 173 14.74 6.55 -14.03
CA ALA A 173 14.29 5.85 -15.24
C ALA A 173 12.95 5.12 -15.07
N GLY A 174 12.32 5.23 -13.89
CA GLY A 174 11.04 4.57 -13.60
C GLY A 174 11.18 3.12 -13.12
N TYR A 175 12.40 2.60 -13.00
CA TYR A 175 12.64 1.31 -12.37
C TYR A 175 12.72 1.45 -10.85
N ASN A 176 12.31 0.40 -10.18
CA ASN A 176 12.29 0.40 -8.73
C ASN A 176 13.40 -0.48 -8.16
N GLU A 177 14.04 0.02 -7.11
CA GLU A 177 14.98 -0.75 -6.29
C GLU A 177 14.26 -1.28 -5.06
N LEU A 178 14.31 -2.59 -4.85
CA LEU A 178 13.87 -3.21 -3.60
C LEU A 178 14.99 -3.15 -2.57
N SER A 179 14.65 -2.72 -1.38
CA SER A 179 15.60 -2.60 -0.27
C SER A 179 14.97 -2.95 1.06
N LYS A 180 15.77 -3.44 1.99
CA LYS A 180 15.41 -3.61 3.39
C LYS A 180 15.77 -2.34 4.16
N LEU A 181 14.77 -1.71 4.78
CA LEU A 181 14.91 -0.46 5.54
C LEU A 181 14.81 -0.74 7.04
N ASN A 182 15.83 -0.36 7.79
CA ASN A 182 15.81 -0.48 9.24
C ASN A 182 14.97 0.64 9.89
N ILE A 183 13.89 0.28 10.59
CA ILE A 183 12.93 1.21 11.17
C ILE A 183 13.46 2.01 12.37
N LYS A 184 14.59 1.60 12.97
CA LYS A 184 15.22 2.29 14.10
C LYS A 184 16.28 3.28 13.64
N THR A 185 17.07 2.89 12.64
CA THR A 185 18.23 3.65 12.21
C THR A 185 18.02 4.39 10.89
N GLY A 186 17.10 3.93 10.04
CA GLY A 186 16.94 4.39 8.66
C GLY A 186 18.01 3.82 7.71
N LYS A 187 18.83 2.85 8.17
CA LYS A 187 19.83 2.23 7.31
C LYS A 187 19.15 1.38 6.24
N VAL A 188 19.58 1.56 5.00
CA VAL A 188 19.07 0.84 3.83
C VAL A 188 20.04 -0.25 3.42
N LYS A 189 19.53 -1.45 3.17
CA LYS A 189 20.26 -2.56 2.56
C LYS A 189 19.59 -2.91 1.23
N TYR A 190 20.30 -2.63 0.13
CA TYR A 190 19.86 -2.99 -1.22
C TYR A 190 19.67 -4.51 -1.35
N ILE A 191 18.61 -4.92 -2.05
CA ILE A 191 18.34 -6.32 -2.37
C ILE A 191 18.49 -6.53 -3.88
N THR A 192 17.65 -5.88 -4.68
CA THR A 192 17.66 -6.02 -6.14
C THR A 192 16.99 -4.81 -6.80
N ARG A 193 17.14 -4.72 -8.13
CA ARG A 193 16.41 -3.79 -8.99
C ARG A 193 15.39 -4.56 -9.81
N SER A 194 14.20 -4.00 -10.00
CA SER A 194 13.17 -4.59 -10.84
C SER A 194 13.63 -4.70 -12.30
N PRO A 195 13.29 -5.79 -13.01
CA PRO A 195 13.51 -5.89 -14.45
C PRO A 195 12.49 -5.07 -15.27
N VAL A 196 11.42 -4.60 -14.61
CA VAL A 196 10.32 -3.85 -15.25
C VAL A 196 10.08 -2.52 -14.56
N VAL A 197 9.46 -1.58 -15.27
CA VAL A 197 9.00 -0.31 -14.71
C VAL A 197 7.71 -0.51 -13.92
N PHE A 198 7.51 0.29 -12.86
CA PHE A 198 6.33 0.23 -12.00
C PHE A 198 5.96 -1.18 -11.52
N PRO A 199 6.90 -1.92 -10.92
CA PRO A 199 6.68 -3.31 -10.54
C PRO A 199 5.64 -3.46 -9.44
N GLY A 200 4.73 -4.42 -9.60
CA GLY A 200 4.00 -5.05 -8.51
C GLY A 200 4.87 -6.14 -7.91
N TRP A 201 5.47 -5.90 -6.74
CA TRP A 201 6.35 -6.86 -6.08
C TRP A 201 5.54 -8.04 -5.51
N ILE A 202 6.05 -9.26 -5.68
CA ILE A 202 5.42 -10.51 -5.24
C ILE A 202 6.31 -11.13 -4.18
N PHE A 203 5.74 -11.32 -2.98
CA PHE A 203 6.42 -11.91 -1.82
C PHE A 203 5.66 -13.14 -1.33
N ASP A 204 6.38 -14.05 -0.68
CA ASP A 204 5.75 -15.08 0.12
C ASP A 204 5.31 -14.55 1.51
N SER A 205 4.77 -15.44 2.37
CA SER A 205 4.29 -15.08 3.71
C SER A 205 5.39 -14.60 4.65
N GLU A 206 6.64 -14.96 4.41
CA GLU A 206 7.80 -14.57 5.20
C GLU A 206 8.44 -13.27 4.72
N GLY A 207 8.01 -12.78 3.55
CA GLY A 207 8.54 -11.58 2.91
C GLY A 207 9.75 -11.86 2.01
N ASP A 208 9.98 -13.10 1.64
CA ASP A 208 10.98 -13.44 0.64
C ASP A 208 10.47 -13.07 -0.76
N LEU A 209 11.32 -12.42 -1.54
CA LEU A 209 10.97 -11.97 -2.88
C LEU A 209 10.84 -13.16 -3.82
N MET A 210 9.65 -13.31 -4.42
CA MET A 210 9.32 -14.37 -5.36
C MET A 210 9.29 -13.88 -6.81
N GLY A 211 8.90 -12.64 -7.04
CA GLY A 211 8.76 -12.12 -8.39
C GLY A 211 8.30 -10.68 -8.48
N VAL A 212 8.01 -10.26 -9.70
CA VAL A 212 7.35 -8.99 -10.01
C VAL A 212 6.35 -9.18 -11.13
N GLY A 213 5.26 -8.43 -11.09
CA GLY A 213 4.35 -8.23 -12.20
C GLY A 213 4.36 -6.77 -12.64
N SER A 214 4.15 -6.52 -13.92
CA SER A 214 4.01 -5.18 -14.50
C SER A 214 3.14 -5.23 -15.74
N SER A 215 2.71 -4.07 -16.22
CA SER A 215 2.17 -3.91 -17.58
C SER A 215 3.20 -3.22 -18.48
N SER A 216 3.23 -3.57 -19.75
CA SER A 216 4.05 -2.92 -20.76
C SER A 216 3.18 -2.24 -21.84
N ARG A 217 3.80 -1.68 -22.86
CA ARG A 217 3.06 -1.13 -24.02
C ARG A 217 2.48 -2.24 -24.90
N GLU A 218 3.10 -3.40 -24.92
CA GLU A 218 2.74 -4.53 -25.77
C GLU A 218 1.82 -5.52 -25.06
N ASN A 219 2.02 -5.68 -23.73
CA ASN A 219 1.29 -6.65 -22.93
C ASN A 219 0.52 -5.99 -21.79
N ALA A 220 -0.68 -6.48 -21.54
CA ALA A 220 -1.48 -6.08 -20.40
C ALA A 220 -0.79 -6.47 -19.07
N GLN A 221 -0.05 -7.58 -19.09
CA GLN A 221 0.70 -8.05 -17.94
C GLN A 221 1.94 -8.83 -18.38
N GLU A 222 3.03 -8.61 -17.65
CA GLU A 222 4.27 -9.40 -17.72
C GLU A 222 4.67 -9.79 -16.30
N ILE A 223 5.07 -11.06 -16.10
CA ILE A 223 5.47 -11.60 -14.80
C ILE A 223 6.87 -12.17 -14.90
N PHE A 224 7.73 -11.78 -13.98
CA PHE A 224 9.09 -12.28 -13.82
C PHE A 224 9.24 -12.91 -12.43
N LEU A 225 9.90 -14.08 -12.38
CA LEU A 225 10.26 -14.74 -11.14
C LEU A 225 11.67 -14.36 -10.70
N TYR A 226 11.84 -14.28 -9.39
CA TYR A 226 13.12 -13.98 -8.77
C TYR A 226 13.89 -15.27 -8.45
N LYS A 227 15.09 -15.40 -8.99
CA LYS A 227 15.98 -16.57 -8.81
C LYS A 227 17.35 -16.07 -8.30
N PRO A 228 17.52 -15.87 -6.99
CA PRO A 228 18.72 -15.24 -6.42
C PRO A 228 20.02 -16.00 -6.69
N ASN A 229 19.95 -17.28 -6.99
CA ASN A 229 21.09 -18.13 -7.23
C ASN A 229 21.49 -18.23 -8.71
N LEU A 230 20.73 -17.57 -9.62
CA LEU A 230 21.12 -17.53 -11.01
C LEU A 230 22.22 -16.48 -11.22
N PRO A 231 23.22 -16.76 -12.06
CA PRO A 231 24.23 -15.77 -12.44
C PRO A 231 23.54 -14.51 -13.01
N ALA A 232 24.13 -13.35 -12.75
CA ALA A 232 23.65 -12.10 -13.32
C ALA A 232 23.63 -12.20 -14.85
N GLY A 233 22.51 -11.84 -15.48
CA GLY A 233 22.35 -11.92 -16.93
C GLY A 233 21.95 -13.28 -17.49
N SER A 234 21.83 -14.33 -16.66
CA SER A 234 21.22 -15.60 -17.08
C SER A 234 19.70 -15.46 -17.07
N LEU A 235 19.12 -15.08 -18.19
CA LEU A 235 17.73 -15.40 -18.45
C LEU A 235 17.70 -16.92 -18.74
N ASP A 236 16.77 -17.62 -18.13
CA ASP A 236 16.42 -18.97 -18.59
C ASP A 236 16.09 -18.87 -20.09
N SER A 237 16.57 -19.81 -20.89
CA SER A 237 16.56 -19.82 -22.36
C SER A 237 15.17 -19.80 -23.01
N ARG A 238 14.11 -19.64 -22.24
CA ARG A 238 12.81 -19.28 -22.79
C ARG A 238 12.94 -17.89 -23.38
N GLU A 239 13.02 -17.85 -24.72
CA GLU A 239 13.13 -16.61 -25.47
C GLU A 239 12.11 -15.60 -24.96
N CYS A 240 12.59 -14.47 -24.53
CA CYS A 240 11.74 -13.34 -24.29
C CYS A 240 11.00 -13.00 -25.58
N PRO A 241 9.66 -13.06 -25.64
CA PRO A 241 8.91 -12.91 -26.87
C PRO A 241 9.15 -11.57 -27.56
N SER A 242 9.50 -10.54 -26.79
CA SER A 242 9.87 -9.23 -27.33
C SER A 242 11.27 -8.85 -26.86
N LYS A 243 12.24 -8.96 -27.74
CA LYS A 243 13.63 -8.52 -27.51
C LYS A 243 13.76 -7.05 -27.07
N ALA A 244 12.72 -6.25 -27.27
CA ALA A 244 12.69 -4.83 -26.95
C ALA A 244 12.38 -4.54 -25.48
N ASN A 245 11.71 -5.44 -24.75
CA ASN A 245 11.18 -5.19 -23.41
C ASN A 245 11.79 -6.06 -22.31
N CYS A 246 12.65 -6.98 -22.65
CA CYS A 246 13.39 -7.74 -21.66
C CYS A 246 14.53 -6.89 -21.11
N TYR A 247 14.21 -6.04 -20.16
CA TYR A 247 15.23 -5.33 -19.43
C TYR A 247 16.00 -6.31 -18.54
N ILE A 248 17.21 -6.60 -18.95
CA ILE A 248 18.20 -7.24 -18.08
C ILE A 248 18.81 -6.10 -17.26
N PRO A 249 18.60 -6.07 -15.94
CA PRO A 249 19.27 -5.04 -15.13
C PRO A 249 20.76 -5.04 -15.44
N PRO A 250 21.38 -3.89 -15.65
CA PRO A 250 22.83 -3.85 -15.88
C PRO A 250 23.51 -4.56 -14.72
N VAL A 251 24.40 -5.47 -15.05
CA VAL A 251 25.25 -6.16 -14.06
C VAL A 251 26.02 -5.05 -13.35
N ARG A 252 25.81 -4.87 -12.05
CA ARG A 252 26.70 -4.03 -11.26
C ARG A 252 28.06 -4.72 -11.18
N GLU A 253 29.14 -3.95 -11.19
CA GLU A 253 30.51 -4.45 -11.12
C GLU A 253 30.77 -5.39 -9.93
N ASP A 254 29.89 -5.38 -8.92
CA ASP A 254 29.97 -6.23 -7.72
C ASP A 254 29.35 -7.62 -7.88
N ASN A 255 28.91 -8.01 -9.07
CA ASN A 255 28.33 -9.31 -9.43
C ASN A 255 27.16 -9.80 -8.51
N LYS A 256 26.53 -8.90 -7.77
CA LYS A 256 25.49 -9.23 -6.77
C LYS A 256 24.05 -9.04 -7.24
N THR A 257 23.85 -8.74 -8.52
CA THR A 257 22.50 -8.60 -9.06
C THR A 257 21.97 -10.01 -9.38
N PRO A 258 20.98 -10.51 -8.63
CA PRO A 258 20.43 -11.84 -8.87
C PRO A 258 19.67 -11.87 -10.19
N GLY A 259 19.63 -13.05 -10.83
CA GLY A 259 18.91 -13.27 -12.07
C GLY A 259 17.40 -13.14 -11.92
N TRP A 260 16.78 -12.61 -12.94
CA TRP A 260 15.34 -12.59 -13.12
C TRP A 260 15.00 -13.55 -14.25
N VAL A 261 13.88 -14.28 -14.13
CA VAL A 261 13.39 -15.22 -15.12
C VAL A 261 12.03 -14.75 -15.60
N PHE A 262 11.88 -14.57 -16.91
CA PHE A 262 10.55 -14.34 -17.49
C PHE A 262 9.69 -15.58 -17.22
N PHE A 263 8.46 -15.34 -16.76
CA PHE A 263 7.53 -16.40 -16.41
C PHE A 263 6.36 -16.48 -17.37
N LYS A 264 5.62 -15.38 -17.51
CA LYS A 264 4.39 -15.35 -18.30
C LYS A 264 4.03 -13.92 -18.69
N ASP A 265 3.35 -13.78 -19.81
CA ASP A 265 2.71 -12.53 -20.26
C ASP A 265 1.26 -12.76 -20.68
N TYR A 266 0.53 -11.68 -20.79
CA TYR A 266 -0.85 -11.63 -21.25
C TYR A 266 -1.02 -10.44 -22.16
N GLU A 267 -1.56 -10.67 -23.37
CA GLU A 267 -1.94 -9.62 -24.28
C GLU A 267 -3.17 -8.84 -23.77
N PHE A 268 -3.36 -7.63 -24.27
CA PHE A 268 -4.53 -6.84 -23.94
C PHE A 268 -5.81 -7.56 -24.35
N GLY A 269 -6.77 -7.68 -23.42
CA GLY A 269 -8.06 -8.34 -23.66
C GLY A 269 -8.06 -9.86 -23.53
N THR A 270 -6.93 -10.50 -23.23
CA THR A 270 -6.85 -11.97 -23.08
C THR A 270 -6.99 -12.45 -21.64
N GLY A 271 -7.13 -11.54 -20.68
CA GLY A 271 -7.20 -11.86 -19.25
C GLY A 271 -5.94 -11.45 -18.51
N GLY A 272 -5.62 -12.17 -17.46
CA GLY A 272 -4.46 -11.93 -16.58
C GLY A 272 -4.41 -12.93 -15.44
N MET A 273 -3.30 -12.93 -14.73
CA MET A 273 -3.07 -13.72 -13.53
C MET A 273 -2.84 -12.81 -12.33
N SER A 274 -3.54 -13.07 -11.23
CA SER A 274 -3.17 -12.49 -9.94
C SER A 274 -2.51 -13.56 -9.08
N ILE A 275 -1.32 -13.25 -8.54
CA ILE A 275 -0.65 -14.12 -7.58
C ILE A 275 -1.12 -13.71 -6.21
N GLU A 276 -1.90 -14.58 -5.57
CA GLU A 276 -2.57 -14.33 -4.30
C GLU A 276 -1.69 -14.68 -3.10
N GLY A 277 -0.75 -15.61 -3.30
CA GLY A 277 0.16 -16.05 -2.26
C GLY A 277 0.87 -17.36 -2.61
N PHE A 278 1.38 -18.01 -1.57
CA PHE A 278 2.05 -19.30 -1.66
C PHE A 278 1.46 -20.24 -0.63
N SER A 279 1.26 -21.50 -1.05
CA SER A 279 0.86 -22.56 -0.13
C SER A 279 2.05 -23.04 0.71
N SER A 280 1.79 -23.77 1.78
CA SER A 280 2.82 -24.29 2.69
C SER A 280 3.84 -25.22 2.02
N ASN A 281 3.50 -25.78 0.86
CA ASN A 281 4.38 -26.61 0.05
C ASN A 281 5.17 -25.82 -1.01
N GLY A 282 5.07 -24.48 -0.99
CA GLY A 282 5.81 -23.57 -1.88
C GLY A 282 5.24 -23.43 -3.28
N LYS A 283 4.02 -23.94 -3.55
CA LYS A 283 3.33 -23.69 -4.80
C LYS A 283 2.64 -22.33 -4.78
N MET A 284 2.48 -21.69 -5.93
CA MET A 284 1.78 -20.40 -6.04
C MET A 284 0.27 -20.61 -5.99
N LEU A 285 -0.44 -19.78 -5.22
CA LEU A 285 -1.87 -19.60 -5.30
C LEU A 285 -2.17 -18.48 -6.27
N VAL A 286 -2.89 -18.75 -7.34
CA VAL A 286 -3.16 -17.79 -8.40
C VAL A 286 -4.64 -17.76 -8.75
N THR A 287 -5.14 -16.58 -9.09
CA THR A 287 -6.43 -16.44 -9.76
C THR A 287 -6.23 -16.16 -11.23
N GLU A 288 -6.92 -16.90 -12.08
CA GLU A 288 -6.81 -16.80 -13.54
C GLU A 288 -8.10 -17.29 -14.22
N TYR A 289 -8.38 -16.80 -15.43
CA TYR A 289 -9.58 -17.19 -16.20
C TYR A 289 -9.47 -18.55 -16.89
N MET A 290 -8.26 -18.95 -17.36
CA MET A 290 -7.99 -20.27 -17.93
C MET A 290 -9.04 -20.74 -18.94
N SER A 291 -9.27 -19.99 -20.01
CA SER A 291 -10.27 -20.31 -21.05
C SER A 291 -11.74 -20.33 -20.55
N SER A 292 -11.99 -19.74 -19.42
CA SER A 292 -13.34 -19.54 -18.85
C SER A 292 -13.69 -18.06 -18.85
N ASP A 293 -14.98 -17.77 -18.80
CA ASP A 293 -15.49 -16.42 -18.57
C ASP A 293 -15.54 -16.04 -17.08
N ARG A 294 -15.11 -16.96 -16.21
CA ARG A 294 -15.03 -16.79 -14.75
C ARG A 294 -13.63 -17.11 -14.25
N SER A 295 -13.13 -16.26 -13.35
CA SER A 295 -11.87 -16.50 -12.68
C SER A 295 -11.96 -17.71 -11.75
N GLY A 296 -10.91 -18.49 -11.69
CA GLY A 296 -10.76 -19.60 -10.77
C GLY A 296 -9.52 -19.43 -9.90
N LEU A 297 -9.55 -19.98 -8.69
CA LEU A 297 -8.38 -20.11 -7.82
C LEU A 297 -7.67 -21.43 -8.13
N TYR A 298 -6.40 -21.33 -8.41
CA TYR A 298 -5.54 -22.46 -8.74
C TYR A 298 -4.32 -22.52 -7.83
N GLU A 299 -3.85 -23.74 -7.62
CA GLU A 299 -2.50 -24.00 -7.14
C GLU A 299 -1.60 -24.29 -8.36
N TYR A 300 -0.55 -23.48 -8.54
CA TYR A 300 0.40 -23.61 -9.62
C TYR A 300 1.74 -24.12 -9.10
N ASP A 301 2.19 -25.26 -9.64
CA ASP A 301 3.50 -25.83 -9.33
C ASP A 301 4.55 -25.34 -10.32
N LEU A 302 5.48 -24.52 -9.81
CA LEU A 302 6.60 -23.97 -10.58
C LEU A 302 7.55 -25.02 -11.16
N LYS A 303 7.64 -26.22 -10.53
CA LYS A 303 8.56 -27.29 -10.95
C LYS A 303 8.01 -28.11 -12.11
N SER A 304 6.73 -28.48 -12.00
CA SER A 304 6.06 -29.29 -13.03
C SER A 304 5.35 -28.43 -14.09
N ASN A 305 5.29 -27.11 -13.92
CA ASN A 305 4.56 -26.19 -14.78
C ASN A 305 3.08 -26.58 -14.95
N SER A 306 2.45 -27.01 -13.87
CA SER A 306 1.08 -27.52 -13.87
C SER A 306 0.16 -26.73 -12.95
N TYR A 307 -1.10 -26.66 -13.34
CA TYR A 307 -2.17 -26.03 -12.56
C TYR A 307 -3.13 -27.08 -11.99
N GLU A 308 -3.52 -26.89 -10.76
CA GLU A 308 -4.61 -27.62 -10.11
C GLU A 308 -5.70 -26.63 -9.72
N LEU A 309 -6.91 -26.81 -10.26
CA LEU A 309 -8.06 -25.98 -9.91
C LEU A 309 -8.50 -26.30 -8.48
N LEU A 310 -8.42 -25.34 -7.59
CA LEU A 310 -8.91 -25.45 -6.22
C LEU A 310 -10.37 -25.07 -6.09
N PHE A 311 -10.76 -23.97 -6.75
CA PHE A 311 -12.13 -23.48 -6.70
C PHE A 311 -12.46 -22.58 -7.89
N ARG A 312 -13.68 -22.69 -8.39
CA ARG A 312 -14.30 -21.74 -9.33
C ARG A 312 -15.80 -21.70 -9.05
N ASP A 313 -16.37 -20.51 -8.92
CA ASP A 313 -17.81 -20.35 -8.85
C ASP A 313 -18.40 -20.33 -10.26
N PRO A 314 -19.55 -21.02 -10.49
CA PRO A 314 -20.18 -21.08 -11.82
C PRO A 314 -20.92 -19.79 -12.21
N LYS A 315 -21.14 -18.85 -11.28
CA LYS A 315 -21.97 -17.66 -11.50
C LYS A 315 -21.23 -16.34 -11.38
N VAL A 316 -20.20 -16.27 -10.52
CA VAL A 316 -19.48 -15.04 -10.20
C VAL A 316 -17.97 -15.21 -10.30
N ASP A 317 -17.25 -14.10 -10.48
CA ASP A 317 -15.80 -14.07 -10.41
C ASP A 317 -15.31 -14.14 -8.96
N LEU A 318 -14.14 -14.71 -8.75
CA LEU A 318 -13.48 -14.71 -7.45
C LEU A 318 -12.82 -13.38 -7.19
N MET A 319 -13.01 -12.85 -5.98
CA MET A 319 -12.21 -11.75 -5.46
C MET A 319 -11.47 -12.23 -4.21
N VAL A 320 -10.14 -12.16 -4.25
CA VAL A 320 -9.30 -12.47 -3.09
C VAL A 320 -9.01 -11.18 -2.33
N VAL A 321 -9.40 -11.14 -1.06
CA VAL A 321 -9.11 -10.01 -0.17
C VAL A 321 -7.78 -10.27 0.51
N LYS A 322 -6.74 -9.51 0.12
CA LYS A 322 -5.42 -9.56 0.76
C LYS A 322 -5.52 -9.08 2.21
N ASP A 323 -4.69 -9.65 3.07
CA ASP A 323 -4.56 -9.38 4.52
C ASP A 323 -5.66 -9.93 5.43
N LYS A 324 -6.63 -10.66 4.90
CA LYS A 324 -7.54 -11.46 5.72
C LYS A 324 -7.58 -12.87 5.13
N LYS A 325 -7.65 -13.86 6.01
CA LYS A 325 -7.84 -15.27 5.60
C LYS A 325 -8.82 -15.32 4.43
N VAL A 326 -8.46 -16.04 3.37
CA VAL A 326 -9.27 -16.19 2.15
C VAL A 326 -10.74 -16.35 2.54
N ILE A 327 -11.54 -15.35 2.27
CA ILE A 327 -13.00 -15.48 2.34
C ILE A 327 -13.41 -15.75 0.90
N VAL A 328 -13.77 -16.99 0.63
CA VAL A 328 -14.49 -17.35 -0.58
C VAL A 328 -15.93 -16.86 -0.37
N ILE A 329 -16.34 -15.86 -1.11
CA ILE A 329 -17.71 -15.38 -1.13
C ILE A 329 -18.39 -15.93 -2.38
#